data_0fa354cef0d0b2ac7d6e536f8bf222bf
#
_entry.id   0fa354cef0d0b2ac7d6e536f8bf222bf
#
_cell.length_a   1.000
_cell.length_b   1.000
_cell.length_c   1.000
_cell.angle_alpha   90.00
_cell.angle_beta   90.00
_cell.angle_gamma   90.00
#
_symmetry.space_group_name_H-M   'P 1'
#
loop_
_entity.id
_entity.type
_entity.pdbx_description
1 polymer ?
#
loop_
_entity_poly.entity_id
_entity_poly.type
_entity_poly.pdbx_seq_one_letter_code
_entity_poly.pdbx_strand_id
1 'polypeptide(L)'
;MSSPSYDAIIVGAGIVGAACAYECALAGLKVVVIEAGRPTGGATSAGMGHVVVMDNSEAQFELTRYSRELWNERASELPDGCQYFQAGTLWIAADENEMQEVRRKHGYYSSHGVRTSILGGAELARLEPNLRPGLAGALLVPDDLVLDPPSAAAYFLNRATDKGARVMTGQPVGQLDDSGVRLANGDVLQAGAYINAAGWQASQLTSCLPVVARKGHLVITRREPDFIRHQLVELGYLQSAHQSTGSSVAFNVQPRRAGEVIIGASRQFGSEDTNVEEDIVRRMLDRAVGYMPGLSNLEGARARAGIRAATPDKLPLIGQVSGYDRIFAATGHEGLGITTSPATARLLVDGMLGRESAIAREPYLPVRERLAE
;
A
#
# COMPACT_ATOMS: atom_id res chain seq x y z
N MET A 1 38.69 -13.65 2.27
CA MET A 1 37.44 -13.11 2.86
C MET A 1 36.41 -14.23 2.82
N SER A 2 35.78 -14.59 3.94
CA SER A 2 34.72 -15.60 3.97
C SER A 2 33.55 -15.10 3.12
N SER A 3 32.93 -15.97 2.32
CA SER A 3 31.72 -15.65 1.59
C SER A 3 30.66 -15.09 2.56
N PRO A 4 29.89 -14.04 2.19
CA PRO A 4 28.85 -13.49 3.06
C PRO A 4 27.88 -14.61 3.46
N SER A 5 27.40 -14.58 4.70
CA SER A 5 26.51 -15.64 5.22
C SER A 5 25.12 -15.61 4.57
N TYR A 6 24.75 -14.50 3.91
CA TYR A 6 23.50 -14.27 3.19
C TYR A 6 23.75 -13.63 1.83
N ASP A 7 22.89 -13.92 0.86
CA ASP A 7 22.87 -13.23 -0.43
C ASP A 7 22.16 -11.88 -0.32
N ALA A 8 21.09 -11.81 0.49
CA ALA A 8 20.34 -10.57 0.73
C ALA A 8 19.93 -10.41 2.21
N ILE A 9 20.05 -9.19 2.73
CA ILE A 9 19.48 -8.76 4.00
C ILE A 9 18.37 -7.74 3.71
N ILE A 10 17.18 -7.97 4.26
CA ILE A 10 16.03 -7.08 4.12
C ILE A 10 15.75 -6.42 5.45
N VAL A 11 15.74 -5.09 5.50
CA VAL A 11 15.42 -4.31 6.68
C VAL A 11 13.95 -3.87 6.64
N GLY A 12 13.16 -4.41 7.56
CA GLY A 12 11.72 -4.21 7.68
C GLY A 12 10.90 -5.42 7.22
N ALA A 13 9.98 -5.86 8.09
CA ALA A 13 9.06 -6.97 7.87
C ALA A 13 7.60 -6.51 7.68
N GLY A 14 7.39 -5.31 7.13
CA GLY A 14 6.12 -4.88 6.58
C GLY A 14 5.80 -5.63 5.28
N ILE A 15 4.63 -5.39 4.68
CA ILE A 15 4.18 -6.13 3.49
C ILE A 15 5.16 -6.04 2.31
N VAL A 16 5.83 -4.89 2.13
CA VAL A 16 6.81 -4.71 1.05
C VAL A 16 8.06 -5.54 1.31
N GLY A 17 8.65 -5.45 2.52
CA GLY A 17 9.81 -6.27 2.89
C GLY A 17 9.49 -7.76 2.88
N ALA A 18 8.30 -8.15 3.31
CA ALA A 18 7.82 -9.54 3.25
C ALA A 18 7.72 -10.07 1.82
N ALA A 19 7.17 -9.27 0.89
CA ALA A 19 7.11 -9.61 -0.52
C ALA A 19 8.51 -9.71 -1.15
N CYS A 20 9.42 -8.77 -0.82
CA CYS A 20 10.81 -8.83 -1.25
C CYS A 20 11.53 -10.09 -0.73
N ALA A 21 11.28 -10.47 0.53
CA ALA A 21 11.84 -11.71 1.09
C ALA A 21 11.36 -12.95 0.33
N TYR A 22 10.07 -12.99 0.02
CA TYR A 22 9.51 -14.10 -0.75
C TYR A 22 10.09 -14.18 -2.16
N GLU A 23 10.12 -13.09 -2.91
CA GLU A 23 10.66 -13.09 -4.29
C GLU A 23 12.17 -13.37 -4.31
N CYS A 24 12.96 -12.85 -3.35
CA CYS A 24 14.38 -13.22 -3.21
C CYS A 24 14.56 -14.71 -2.92
N ALA A 25 13.79 -15.27 -1.99
CA ALA A 25 13.85 -16.71 -1.64
C ALA A 25 13.35 -17.59 -2.80
N LEU A 26 12.33 -17.12 -3.56
CA LEU A 26 11.85 -17.78 -4.76
C LEU A 26 12.93 -17.83 -5.86
N ALA A 27 13.74 -16.78 -5.95
CA ALA A 27 14.91 -16.71 -6.85
C ALA A 27 16.11 -17.58 -6.40
N GLY A 28 16.00 -18.27 -5.26
CA GLY A 28 17.06 -19.14 -4.70
C GLY A 28 18.09 -18.40 -3.84
N LEU A 29 17.87 -17.13 -3.50
CA LEU A 29 18.77 -16.36 -2.65
C LEU A 29 18.62 -16.76 -1.18
N LYS A 30 19.75 -16.78 -0.45
CA LYS A 30 19.79 -16.98 0.99
C LYS A 30 19.50 -15.67 1.70
N VAL A 31 18.31 -15.56 2.30
CA VAL A 31 17.72 -14.31 2.79
C VAL A 31 17.64 -14.27 4.31
N VAL A 32 17.89 -13.10 4.91
CA VAL A 32 17.43 -12.77 6.26
C VAL A 32 16.64 -11.46 6.25
N VAL A 33 15.52 -11.46 6.95
CA VAL A 33 14.69 -10.27 7.22
C VAL A 33 14.96 -9.81 8.64
N ILE A 34 15.25 -8.53 8.83
CA ILE A 34 15.49 -7.91 10.13
C ILE A 34 14.34 -6.95 10.42
N GLU A 35 13.68 -7.16 11.55
CA GLU A 35 12.55 -6.34 11.99
C GLU A 35 12.80 -5.77 13.39
N ALA A 36 12.65 -4.46 13.52
CA ALA A 36 12.87 -3.77 14.79
C ALA A 36 11.84 -4.14 15.86
N GLY A 37 10.60 -4.34 15.44
CA GLY A 37 9.49 -4.62 16.34
C GLY A 37 8.80 -5.94 16.02
N ARG A 38 7.48 -5.84 15.84
CA ARG A 38 6.62 -6.97 15.46
C ARG A 38 6.49 -7.04 13.93
N PRO A 39 6.73 -8.20 13.30
CA PRO A 39 6.45 -8.39 11.88
C PRO A 39 5.03 -8.02 11.52
N THR A 40 4.81 -7.58 10.29
CA THR A 40 3.52 -7.12 9.77
C THR A 40 2.94 -5.88 10.47
N GLY A 41 3.75 -5.21 11.30
CA GLY A 41 3.39 -3.98 12.02
C GLY A 41 3.41 -2.72 11.15
N GLY A 42 3.58 -1.56 11.78
CA GLY A 42 3.74 -0.26 11.12
C GLY A 42 2.57 0.09 10.19
N ALA A 43 2.88 0.65 9.03
CA ALA A 43 1.88 1.03 8.01
C ALA A 43 1.04 -0.16 7.52
N THR A 44 1.60 -1.37 7.52
CA THR A 44 0.88 -2.58 7.09
C THR A 44 -0.31 -2.86 8.00
N SER A 45 -0.13 -2.86 9.32
CA SER A 45 -1.21 -3.12 10.26
C SER A 45 -2.24 -1.99 10.33
N ALA A 46 -1.87 -0.78 9.91
CA ALA A 46 -2.74 0.38 9.86
C ALA A 46 -3.35 0.62 8.47
N GLY A 47 -3.12 -0.27 7.50
CA GLY A 47 -3.62 -0.14 6.14
C GLY A 47 -5.06 -0.64 5.97
N MET A 48 -5.76 -0.12 4.96
CA MET A 48 -7.12 -0.57 4.61
C MET A 48 -7.13 -1.95 3.95
N GLY A 49 -6.17 -2.26 3.10
CA GLY A 49 -6.10 -3.55 2.42
C GLY A 49 -6.67 -3.58 1.02
N HIS A 50 -6.80 -2.44 0.37
CA HIS A 50 -7.22 -2.40 -1.03
C HIS A 50 -6.11 -2.84 -2.00
N VAL A 51 -6.51 -3.52 -3.06
CA VAL A 51 -5.70 -3.84 -4.23
C VAL A 51 -6.45 -3.26 -5.43
N VAL A 52 -5.98 -2.12 -5.91
CA VAL A 52 -6.70 -1.25 -6.86
C VAL A 52 -5.78 -0.79 -7.99
N VAL A 53 -6.37 -0.46 -9.13
CA VAL A 53 -5.68 0.23 -10.22
C VAL A 53 -5.84 1.74 -10.04
N MET A 54 -4.74 2.49 -10.15
CA MET A 54 -4.72 3.94 -9.91
C MET A 54 -4.06 4.66 -11.09
N ASP A 55 -4.64 5.78 -11.52
CA ASP A 55 -4.24 6.53 -12.72
C ASP A 55 -3.77 7.97 -12.45
N ASN A 56 -3.11 8.22 -11.31
CA ASN A 56 -2.51 9.55 -11.07
C ASN A 56 -1.31 9.84 -11.98
N SER A 57 -0.68 8.79 -12.52
CA SER A 57 0.32 8.84 -13.57
C SER A 57 0.34 7.50 -14.31
N GLU A 58 0.89 7.47 -15.54
CA GLU A 58 1.05 6.24 -16.30
C GLU A 58 1.89 5.20 -15.54
N ALA A 59 3.01 5.63 -14.93
CA ALA A 59 3.83 4.76 -14.12
C ALA A 59 3.07 4.16 -12.92
N GLN A 60 2.23 4.96 -12.23
CA GLN A 60 1.42 4.42 -11.14
C GLN A 60 0.37 3.44 -11.66
N PHE A 61 -0.24 3.71 -12.80
CA PHE A 61 -1.19 2.82 -13.44
C PHE A 61 -0.55 1.47 -13.78
N GLU A 62 0.57 1.46 -14.46
CA GLU A 62 1.28 0.24 -14.85
C GLU A 62 1.71 -0.58 -13.62
N LEU A 63 2.27 0.05 -12.59
CA LEU A 63 2.66 -0.63 -11.37
C LEU A 63 1.48 -1.27 -10.63
N THR A 64 0.37 -0.54 -10.51
CA THR A 64 -0.81 -1.03 -9.79
C THR A 64 -1.55 -2.11 -10.60
N ARG A 65 -1.63 -1.98 -11.93
CA ARG A 65 -2.20 -2.97 -12.83
C ARG A 65 -1.42 -4.29 -12.77
N TYR A 66 -0.11 -4.22 -12.99
CA TYR A 66 0.78 -5.39 -12.93
C TYR A 66 0.73 -6.05 -11.54
N SER A 67 0.72 -5.26 -10.48
CA SER A 67 0.66 -5.80 -9.13
C SER A 67 -0.66 -6.50 -8.81
N ARG A 68 -1.79 -5.99 -9.33
CA ARG A 68 -3.10 -6.64 -9.20
C ARG A 68 -3.10 -8.00 -9.93
N GLU A 69 -2.48 -8.10 -11.10
CA GLU A 69 -2.29 -9.37 -11.81
C GLU A 69 -1.52 -10.37 -10.94
N LEU A 70 -0.40 -9.95 -10.35
CA LEU A 70 0.39 -10.78 -9.46
C LEU A 70 -0.36 -11.21 -8.17
N TRP A 71 -1.26 -10.38 -7.64
CA TRP A 71 -2.16 -10.76 -6.55
C TRP A 71 -3.17 -11.82 -6.99
N ASN A 72 -3.75 -11.67 -8.17
CA ASN A 72 -4.69 -12.66 -8.74
C ASN A 72 -4.04 -14.02 -8.98
N GLU A 73 -2.79 -14.05 -9.48
CA GLU A 73 -2.04 -15.31 -9.65
C GLU A 73 -1.90 -16.08 -8.34
N ARG A 74 -1.83 -15.39 -7.21
CA ARG A 74 -1.66 -15.98 -5.87
C ARG A 74 -2.99 -16.26 -5.14
N ALA A 75 -4.12 -15.88 -5.73
CA ALA A 75 -5.42 -15.93 -5.07
C ALA A 75 -5.74 -17.30 -4.45
N SER A 76 -5.43 -18.39 -5.16
CA SER A 76 -5.68 -19.77 -4.71
C SER A 76 -4.73 -20.25 -3.61
N GLU A 77 -3.61 -19.55 -3.38
CA GLU A 77 -2.62 -19.89 -2.36
C GLU A 77 -2.82 -19.12 -1.07
N LEU A 78 -3.62 -18.03 -1.10
CA LEU A 78 -3.83 -17.17 0.05
C LEU A 78 -4.70 -17.88 1.09
N PRO A 79 -4.25 -17.98 2.36
CA PRO A 79 -5.07 -18.56 3.41
C PRO A 79 -6.31 -17.70 3.71
N ASP A 80 -7.36 -18.30 4.23
CA ASP A 80 -8.63 -17.63 4.57
C ASP A 80 -8.45 -16.40 5.46
N GLY A 81 -7.44 -16.42 6.34
CA GLY A 81 -7.08 -15.27 7.19
C GLY A 81 -6.71 -14.01 6.40
N CYS A 82 -6.28 -14.14 5.15
CA CYS A 82 -6.04 -12.99 4.28
C CYS A 82 -7.33 -12.27 3.88
N GLN A 83 -8.49 -12.86 4.09
CA GLN A 83 -9.79 -12.28 3.74
C GLN A 83 -9.85 -11.73 2.30
N TYR A 84 -9.09 -12.36 1.40
CA TYR A 84 -8.98 -11.94 0.01
C TYR A 84 -10.30 -12.17 -0.73
N PHE A 85 -10.85 -11.12 -1.33
CA PHE A 85 -12.02 -11.26 -2.19
C PHE A 85 -12.16 -10.07 -3.15
N GLN A 86 -12.84 -10.32 -4.27
CA GLN A 86 -13.11 -9.35 -5.32
C GLN A 86 -14.31 -8.48 -4.93
N ALA A 87 -14.04 -7.38 -4.22
CA ALA A 87 -15.07 -6.42 -3.82
C ALA A 87 -15.47 -5.48 -4.95
N GLY A 88 -14.57 -5.21 -5.90
CA GLY A 88 -14.71 -4.12 -6.85
C GLY A 88 -14.59 -2.75 -6.17
N THR A 89 -14.27 -1.72 -6.96
CA THR A 89 -14.21 -0.32 -6.50
C THR A 89 -15.26 0.51 -7.21
N LEU A 90 -16.02 1.29 -6.45
CA LEU A 90 -16.93 2.32 -6.95
C LEU A 90 -16.30 3.70 -6.69
N TRP A 91 -15.88 4.37 -7.76
CA TRP A 91 -15.50 5.77 -7.73
C TRP A 91 -16.74 6.62 -7.84
N ILE A 92 -17.19 7.17 -6.73
CA ILE A 92 -18.50 7.82 -6.61
C ILE A 92 -18.42 9.26 -7.08
N ALA A 93 -19.31 9.63 -8.00
CA ALA A 93 -19.56 10.98 -8.46
C ALA A 93 -20.73 11.60 -7.70
N ALA A 94 -20.48 12.70 -6.99
CA ALA A 94 -21.49 13.42 -6.24
C ALA A 94 -22.41 14.24 -7.17
N ASP A 95 -21.89 14.70 -8.29
CA ASP A 95 -22.60 15.56 -9.26
C ASP A 95 -22.18 15.26 -10.72
N GLU A 96 -22.77 15.98 -11.67
CA GLU A 96 -22.48 15.79 -13.10
C GLU A 96 -21.07 16.26 -13.51
N ASN A 97 -20.47 17.18 -12.78
CA ASN A 97 -19.07 17.57 -13.05
C ASN A 97 -18.12 16.41 -12.75
N GLU A 98 -18.33 15.72 -11.63
CA GLU A 98 -17.57 14.51 -11.29
C GLU A 98 -17.86 13.35 -12.25
N MET A 99 -19.05 13.28 -12.88
CA MET A 99 -19.33 12.31 -13.94
C MET A 99 -18.47 12.51 -15.20
N GLN A 100 -17.96 13.71 -15.46
CA GLN A 100 -16.96 13.91 -16.53
C GLN A 100 -15.67 13.16 -16.24
N GLU A 101 -15.22 13.18 -14.98
CA GLU A 101 -14.05 12.42 -14.54
C GLU A 101 -14.30 10.90 -14.58
N VAL A 102 -15.51 10.45 -14.25
CA VAL A 102 -15.94 9.05 -14.45
C VAL A 102 -15.75 8.63 -15.91
N ARG A 103 -16.21 9.44 -16.86
CA ARG A 103 -16.09 9.13 -18.30
C ARG A 103 -14.62 9.14 -18.75
N ARG A 104 -13.81 10.09 -18.26
CA ARG A 104 -12.38 10.14 -18.56
C ARG A 104 -11.66 8.88 -18.05
N LYS A 105 -11.87 8.52 -16.79
CA LYS A 105 -11.30 7.30 -16.20
C LYS A 105 -11.75 6.05 -16.93
N HIS A 106 -13.03 5.94 -17.27
CA HIS A 106 -13.55 4.81 -18.04
C HIS A 106 -12.84 4.67 -19.39
N GLY A 107 -12.70 5.76 -20.14
CA GLY A 107 -11.99 5.75 -21.42
C GLY A 107 -10.54 5.34 -21.28
N TYR A 108 -9.84 5.91 -20.31
CA TYR A 108 -8.44 5.58 -20.03
C TYR A 108 -8.25 4.11 -19.61
N TYR A 109 -9.01 3.64 -18.63
CA TYR A 109 -8.93 2.27 -18.13
C TYR A 109 -9.25 1.25 -19.22
N SER A 110 -10.33 1.49 -19.99
CA SER A 110 -10.76 0.59 -21.07
C SER A 110 -9.73 0.50 -22.20
N SER A 111 -9.08 1.63 -22.55
CA SER A 111 -8.02 1.64 -23.58
C SER A 111 -6.76 0.88 -23.15
N HIS A 112 -6.57 0.65 -21.83
CA HIS A 112 -5.47 -0.13 -21.25
C HIS A 112 -5.90 -1.52 -20.78
N GLY A 113 -7.07 -2.02 -21.23
CA GLY A 113 -7.53 -3.38 -20.94
C GLY A 113 -8.06 -3.59 -19.52
N VAL A 114 -8.29 -2.52 -18.75
CA VAL A 114 -8.92 -2.62 -17.43
C VAL A 114 -10.42 -2.53 -17.58
N ARG A 115 -11.12 -3.56 -17.16
CA ARG A 115 -12.57 -3.64 -17.20
C ARG A 115 -13.21 -2.61 -16.28
N THR A 116 -14.15 -1.83 -16.82
CA THR A 116 -14.90 -0.83 -16.05
C THR A 116 -16.32 -0.68 -16.58
N SER A 117 -17.22 -0.14 -15.74
CA SER A 117 -18.60 0.19 -16.12
C SER A 117 -19.00 1.55 -15.55
N ILE A 118 -19.64 2.39 -16.35
CA ILE A 118 -20.23 3.64 -15.88
C ILE A 118 -21.64 3.32 -15.36
N LEU A 119 -21.91 3.71 -14.12
CA LEU A 119 -23.20 3.53 -13.46
C LEU A 119 -23.88 4.88 -13.28
N GLY A 120 -25.17 4.97 -13.64
CA GLY A 120 -26.00 6.10 -13.26
C GLY A 120 -26.44 6.03 -11.78
N GLY A 121 -26.99 7.13 -11.26
CA GLY A 121 -27.39 7.21 -9.85
C GLY A 121 -28.40 6.14 -9.41
N ALA A 122 -29.34 5.75 -10.27
CA ALA A 122 -30.30 4.69 -9.96
C ALA A 122 -29.66 3.29 -9.87
N GLU A 123 -28.65 3.01 -10.70
CA GLU A 123 -27.89 1.76 -10.65
C GLU A 123 -26.98 1.71 -9.42
N LEU A 124 -26.31 2.82 -9.12
CA LEU A 124 -25.48 2.98 -7.92
C LEU A 124 -26.31 2.73 -6.66
N ALA A 125 -27.50 3.33 -6.54
CA ALA A 125 -28.39 3.15 -5.40
C ALA A 125 -28.88 1.69 -5.23
N ARG A 126 -29.03 0.93 -6.32
CA ARG A 126 -29.37 -0.51 -6.25
C ARG A 126 -28.20 -1.36 -5.79
N LEU A 127 -26.98 -1.02 -6.22
CA LEU A 127 -25.78 -1.76 -5.83
C LEU A 127 -25.38 -1.47 -4.38
N GLU A 128 -25.47 -0.21 -3.95
CA GLU A 128 -25.09 0.27 -2.62
C GLU A 128 -26.25 1.08 -1.98
N PRO A 129 -27.27 0.39 -1.45
CA PRO A 129 -28.50 1.03 -0.96
C PRO A 129 -28.28 1.92 0.28
N ASN A 130 -27.15 1.79 0.98
CA ASN A 130 -26.79 2.62 2.13
C ASN A 130 -26.13 3.95 1.76
N LEU A 131 -25.85 4.19 0.47
CA LEU A 131 -25.42 5.50 -0.01
C LEU A 131 -26.61 6.49 0.03
N ARG A 132 -26.30 7.76 0.31
CA ARG A 132 -27.32 8.82 0.28
C ARG A 132 -27.94 8.95 -1.11
N PRO A 133 -29.22 9.35 -1.21
CA PRO A 133 -29.84 9.66 -2.50
C PRO A 133 -29.19 10.89 -3.16
N GLY A 134 -29.42 11.06 -4.47
CA GLY A 134 -28.99 12.23 -5.24
C GLY A 134 -27.53 12.23 -5.68
N LEU A 135 -26.80 11.11 -5.55
CA LEU A 135 -25.51 10.93 -6.20
C LEU A 135 -25.70 10.74 -7.71
N ALA A 136 -24.82 11.36 -8.52
CA ALA A 136 -24.96 11.35 -9.98
C ALA A 136 -24.64 9.97 -10.59
N GLY A 137 -23.69 9.24 -10.00
CA GLY A 137 -23.28 7.91 -10.48
C GLY A 137 -21.94 7.47 -9.94
N ALA A 138 -21.32 6.53 -10.64
CA ALA A 138 -20.00 6.02 -10.29
C ALA A 138 -19.28 5.35 -11.48
N LEU A 139 -17.97 5.18 -11.37
CA LEU A 139 -17.22 4.20 -12.14
C LEU A 139 -17.04 2.93 -11.30
N LEU A 140 -17.51 1.82 -11.80
CA LEU A 140 -17.22 0.50 -11.25
C LEU A 140 -15.96 -0.08 -11.89
N VAL A 141 -14.99 -0.47 -11.07
CA VAL A 141 -13.82 -1.29 -11.44
C VAL A 141 -14.01 -2.66 -10.78
N PRO A 142 -14.62 -3.63 -11.47
CA PRO A 142 -15.08 -4.87 -10.84
C PRO A 142 -13.96 -5.80 -10.38
N ASP A 143 -12.76 -5.68 -10.95
CA ASP A 143 -11.63 -6.57 -10.67
C ASP A 143 -10.73 -6.09 -9.53
N ASP A 144 -11.07 -4.99 -8.89
CA ASP A 144 -10.38 -4.54 -7.70
C ASP A 144 -10.73 -5.41 -6.49
N LEU A 145 -9.78 -5.54 -5.58
CA LEU A 145 -9.79 -6.53 -4.52
C LEU A 145 -9.60 -5.88 -3.16
N VAL A 146 -9.96 -6.61 -2.13
CA VAL A 146 -9.64 -6.28 -0.74
C VAL A 146 -9.01 -7.49 -0.05
N LEU A 147 -8.16 -7.23 0.93
CA LEU A 147 -7.51 -8.25 1.75
C LEU A 147 -7.19 -7.73 3.15
N ASP A 148 -6.84 -8.64 4.07
CA ASP A 148 -6.30 -8.29 5.39
C ASP A 148 -4.77 -8.10 5.29
N PRO A 149 -4.25 -6.86 5.44
CA PRO A 149 -2.84 -6.59 5.18
C PRO A 149 -1.85 -7.31 6.09
N PRO A 150 -2.09 -7.42 7.43
CA PRO A 150 -1.21 -8.19 8.30
C PRO A 150 -1.11 -9.66 7.91
N SER A 151 -2.25 -10.28 7.58
CA SER A 151 -2.30 -11.70 7.18
C SER A 151 -1.62 -11.92 5.82
N ALA A 152 -1.78 -10.98 4.87
CA ALA A 152 -1.11 -11.05 3.58
C ALA A 152 0.42 -10.88 3.71
N ALA A 153 0.89 -9.99 4.59
CA ALA A 153 2.31 -9.86 4.88
C ALA A 153 2.87 -11.12 5.58
N ALA A 154 2.11 -11.70 6.51
CA ALA A 154 2.47 -12.96 7.15
C ALA A 154 2.54 -14.11 6.14
N TYR A 155 1.61 -14.16 5.17
CA TYR A 155 1.68 -15.12 4.07
C TYR A 155 3.03 -15.04 3.33
N PHE A 156 3.45 -13.85 2.90
CA PHE A 156 4.73 -13.69 2.21
C PHE A 156 5.92 -14.10 3.09
N LEU A 157 5.94 -13.72 4.37
CA LEU A 157 7.01 -14.12 5.29
C LEU A 157 7.06 -15.64 5.50
N ASN A 158 5.91 -16.29 5.66
CA ASN A 158 5.83 -17.74 5.81
C ASN A 158 6.33 -18.44 4.54
N ARG A 159 5.88 -18.01 3.36
CA ARG A 159 6.37 -18.56 2.08
C ARG A 159 7.87 -18.33 1.89
N ALA A 160 8.41 -17.21 2.34
CA ALA A 160 9.86 -16.99 2.34
C ALA A 160 10.59 -17.95 3.29
N THR A 161 10.05 -18.15 4.51
CA THR A 161 10.65 -19.07 5.49
C THR A 161 10.56 -20.53 5.07
N ASP A 162 9.48 -20.95 4.40
CA ASP A 162 9.34 -22.28 3.79
C ASP A 162 10.46 -22.56 2.77
N LYS A 163 11.00 -21.49 2.16
CA LYS A 163 12.13 -21.53 1.23
C LYS A 163 13.51 -21.26 1.89
N GLY A 164 13.56 -21.26 3.21
CA GLY A 164 14.80 -21.12 3.98
C GLY A 164 15.20 -19.71 4.39
N ALA A 165 14.37 -18.69 4.14
CA ALA A 165 14.62 -17.36 4.68
C ALA A 165 14.53 -17.35 6.20
N ARG A 166 15.35 -16.53 6.86
CA ARG A 166 15.30 -16.30 8.30
C ARG A 166 14.63 -14.97 8.62
N VAL A 167 13.89 -14.90 9.72
CA VAL A 167 13.31 -13.66 10.23
C VAL A 167 13.86 -13.40 11.64
N MET A 168 14.49 -12.25 11.83
CA MET A 168 15.02 -11.76 13.11
C MET A 168 14.14 -10.61 13.59
N THR A 169 13.45 -10.79 14.70
CA THR A 169 12.54 -9.80 15.29
C THR A 169 13.14 -9.16 16.53
N GLY A 170 12.66 -7.97 16.90
CA GLY A 170 13.19 -7.22 18.04
C GLY A 170 14.64 -6.76 17.84
N GLN A 171 15.05 -6.57 16.58
CA GLN A 171 16.41 -6.21 16.19
C GLN A 171 16.41 -4.86 15.45
N PRO A 172 16.42 -3.73 16.15
CA PRO A 172 16.53 -2.43 15.50
C PRO A 172 17.86 -2.30 14.74
N VAL A 173 17.78 -1.78 13.51
CA VAL A 173 18.95 -1.44 12.70
C VAL A 173 19.35 -0.01 13.00
N GLY A 174 20.59 0.21 13.43
CA GLY A 174 21.14 1.54 13.70
C GLY A 174 21.86 2.16 12.51
N GLN A 175 22.42 1.33 11.61
CA GLN A 175 23.16 1.79 10.44
C GLN A 175 23.07 0.79 9.30
N LEU A 176 22.98 1.33 8.09
CA LEU A 176 22.96 0.56 6.85
C LEU A 176 23.91 1.23 5.86
N ASP A 177 24.99 0.52 5.48
CA ASP A 177 25.93 0.95 4.46
C ASP A 177 26.50 -0.26 3.69
N ASP A 178 27.42 -0.03 2.74
CA ASP A 178 28.03 -1.12 1.94
C ASP A 178 28.91 -2.06 2.76
N SER A 179 29.27 -1.72 4.00
CA SER A 179 30.00 -2.60 4.90
C SER A 179 29.10 -3.59 5.63
N GLY A 180 27.80 -3.30 5.74
CA GLY A 180 26.83 -4.19 6.37
C GLY A 180 25.64 -3.49 7.02
N VAL A 181 24.82 -4.32 7.67
CA VAL A 181 23.73 -3.89 8.55
C VAL A 181 24.22 -3.97 9.99
N ARG A 182 24.31 -2.82 10.68
CA ARG A 182 24.65 -2.73 12.09
C ARG A 182 23.38 -2.67 12.93
N LEU A 183 23.19 -3.66 13.78
CA LEU A 183 22.11 -3.71 14.75
C LEU A 183 22.38 -2.76 15.94
N ALA A 184 21.33 -2.38 16.65
CA ALA A 184 21.43 -1.51 17.82
C ALA A 184 22.27 -2.12 18.97
N ASN A 185 22.40 -3.45 19.03
CA ASN A 185 23.26 -4.16 19.99
C ASN A 185 24.74 -4.18 19.58
N GLY A 186 25.11 -3.61 18.44
CA GLY A 186 26.46 -3.53 17.91
C GLY A 186 26.85 -4.65 16.93
N ASP A 187 26.06 -5.71 16.80
CA ASP A 187 26.32 -6.79 15.85
C ASP A 187 26.27 -6.27 14.42
N VAL A 188 27.15 -6.79 13.56
CA VAL A 188 27.18 -6.46 12.13
C VAL A 188 26.89 -7.70 11.29
N LEU A 189 25.89 -7.62 10.46
CA LEU A 189 25.52 -8.66 9.50
C LEU A 189 25.95 -8.25 8.10
N GLN A 190 26.52 -9.21 7.34
CA GLN A 190 26.99 -8.98 5.97
C GLN A 190 26.23 -9.83 4.97
N ALA A 191 25.97 -9.24 3.80
CA ALA A 191 25.35 -9.90 2.66
C ALA A 191 25.88 -9.39 1.32
N GLY A 192 25.49 -10.04 0.23
CA GLY A 192 25.73 -9.57 -1.12
C GLY A 192 24.94 -8.31 -1.46
N ALA A 193 23.71 -8.18 -0.93
CA ALA A 193 22.84 -7.03 -1.12
C ALA A 193 22.07 -6.68 0.16
N TYR A 194 21.72 -5.41 0.32
CA TYR A 194 20.93 -4.87 1.43
C TYR A 194 19.71 -4.15 0.90
N ILE A 195 18.52 -4.59 1.31
CA ILE A 195 17.24 -4.01 0.86
C ILE A 195 16.64 -3.18 1.99
N ASN A 196 16.59 -1.86 1.80
CA ASN A 196 15.93 -0.94 2.73
C ASN A 196 14.42 -0.91 2.44
N ALA A 197 13.66 -1.68 3.22
CA ALA A 197 12.20 -1.75 3.21
C ALA A 197 11.60 -1.23 4.54
N ALA A 198 12.31 -0.32 5.23
CA ALA A 198 11.95 0.21 6.56
C ALA A 198 10.79 1.23 6.54
N GLY A 199 10.02 1.31 5.46
CA GLY A 199 8.89 2.22 5.33
C GLY A 199 9.31 3.68 5.42
N TRP A 200 8.61 4.50 6.22
CA TRP A 200 8.94 5.92 6.36
C TRP A 200 10.30 6.17 7.04
N GLN A 201 10.80 5.20 7.79
CA GLN A 201 12.11 5.28 8.44
C GLN A 201 13.28 4.98 7.50
N ALA A 202 13.00 4.66 6.24
CA ALA A 202 14.04 4.32 5.27
C ALA A 202 15.05 5.45 5.07
N SER A 203 14.63 6.72 5.11
CA SER A 203 15.51 7.89 5.05
C SER A 203 16.45 8.04 6.26
N GLN A 204 16.08 7.49 7.41
CA GLN A 204 16.96 7.49 8.61
C GLN A 204 18.14 6.53 8.44
N LEU A 205 17.95 5.43 7.71
CA LEU A 205 18.96 4.42 7.42
C LEU A 205 19.76 4.74 6.15
N THR A 206 19.17 5.45 5.21
CA THR A 206 19.75 5.80 3.91
C THR A 206 19.31 7.23 3.58
N SER A 207 20.10 8.20 4.02
CA SER A 207 19.73 9.62 4.09
C SER A 207 19.45 10.30 2.73
N CYS A 208 19.96 9.73 1.63
CA CYS A 208 19.69 10.23 0.28
C CYS A 208 18.30 9.83 -0.26
N LEU A 209 17.54 8.96 0.44
CA LEU A 209 16.19 8.61 0.01
C LEU A 209 15.19 9.71 0.43
N PRO A 210 14.47 10.35 -0.50
CA PRO A 210 13.53 11.44 -0.21
C PRO A 210 12.19 10.89 0.29
N VAL A 211 12.23 10.16 1.41
CA VAL A 211 11.04 9.57 2.03
C VAL A 211 10.63 10.40 3.24
N VAL A 212 9.36 10.79 3.28
CA VAL A 212 8.78 11.56 4.37
C VAL A 212 7.61 10.84 5.02
N ALA A 213 7.41 11.11 6.32
CA ALA A 213 6.29 10.57 7.08
C ALA A 213 4.98 11.25 6.66
N ARG A 214 3.93 10.46 6.42
CA ARG A 214 2.56 10.94 6.20
C ARG A 214 1.58 10.12 7.02
N LYS A 215 1.10 10.69 8.11
CA LYS A 215 0.16 10.05 9.02
C LYS A 215 -1.24 9.94 8.39
N GLY A 216 -1.94 8.88 8.71
CA GLY A 216 -3.33 8.68 8.32
C GLY A 216 -4.10 7.88 9.36
N HIS A 217 -5.41 8.12 9.45
CA HIS A 217 -6.32 7.47 10.38
C HIS A 217 -7.28 6.55 9.63
N LEU A 218 -7.71 5.50 10.32
CA LEU A 218 -8.80 4.60 9.93
C LEU A 218 -9.71 4.37 11.13
N VAL A 219 -10.99 4.14 10.83
CA VAL A 219 -11.97 3.65 11.81
C VAL A 219 -12.47 2.29 11.33
N ILE A 220 -12.55 1.34 12.26
CA ILE A 220 -13.03 -0.01 12.00
C ILE A 220 -14.25 -0.24 12.88
N THR A 221 -15.39 -0.57 12.28
CA THR A 221 -16.64 -0.83 13.00
C THR A 221 -16.65 -2.22 13.61
N ARG A 222 -17.67 -2.55 14.38
CA ARG A 222 -18.07 -3.94 14.62
C ARG A 222 -18.55 -4.58 13.33
N ARG A 223 -18.82 -5.88 13.38
CA ARG A 223 -19.33 -6.62 12.22
C ARG A 223 -20.74 -6.17 11.90
N GLU A 224 -20.91 -5.71 10.67
CA GLU A 224 -22.18 -5.28 10.06
C GLU A 224 -22.27 -5.96 8.69
N PRO A 225 -22.60 -7.25 8.64
CA PRO A 225 -22.66 -7.98 7.38
C PRO A 225 -23.57 -7.29 6.37
N ASP A 226 -23.13 -7.29 5.12
CA ASP A 226 -23.88 -6.72 3.97
C ASP A 226 -24.16 -5.21 4.05
N PHE A 227 -23.58 -4.48 5.00
CA PHE A 227 -23.74 -3.03 5.11
C PHE A 227 -23.17 -2.30 3.88
N ILE A 228 -22.03 -2.75 3.38
CA ILE A 228 -21.46 -2.34 2.07
C ILE A 228 -20.96 -3.58 1.33
N ARG A 229 -20.94 -3.50 0.00
CA ARG A 229 -20.53 -4.62 -0.88
C ARG A 229 -19.26 -4.34 -1.63
N HIS A 230 -18.99 -3.07 -1.96
CA HIS A 230 -17.85 -2.62 -2.75
C HIS A 230 -16.94 -1.70 -1.93
N GLN A 231 -15.71 -1.50 -2.40
CA GLN A 231 -14.92 -0.35 -1.97
C GLN A 231 -15.56 0.92 -2.53
N LEU A 232 -15.80 1.89 -1.68
CA LEU A 232 -16.44 3.16 -2.02
C LEU A 232 -15.44 4.29 -1.86
N VAL A 233 -15.14 5.02 -2.92
CA VAL A 233 -14.19 6.13 -2.93
C VAL A 233 -14.81 7.33 -3.61
N GLU A 234 -14.78 8.50 -2.98
CA GLU A 234 -15.22 9.73 -3.64
C GLU A 234 -14.23 10.18 -4.72
N LEU A 235 -14.71 10.66 -5.86
CA LEU A 235 -13.85 11.22 -6.90
C LEU A 235 -13.16 12.51 -6.47
N GLY A 236 -13.80 13.36 -5.68
CA GLY A 236 -13.22 14.55 -5.07
C GLY A 236 -11.99 14.28 -4.19
N TYR A 237 -11.73 13.02 -3.80
CA TYR A 237 -10.51 12.59 -3.13
C TYR A 237 -9.25 12.95 -3.92
N LEU A 238 -9.27 12.86 -5.23
CA LEU A 238 -8.14 13.19 -6.08
C LEU A 238 -7.79 14.69 -5.98
N GLN A 239 -8.78 15.56 -5.89
CA GLN A 239 -8.60 17.02 -5.75
C GLN A 239 -8.09 17.38 -4.35
N SER A 240 -8.64 16.79 -3.29
CA SER A 240 -8.18 17.01 -1.91
C SER A 240 -6.80 16.41 -1.62
N ALA A 241 -6.42 15.37 -2.35
CA ALA A 241 -5.11 14.72 -2.27
C ALA A 241 -3.96 15.56 -2.81
N HIS A 242 -4.25 16.62 -3.59
CA HIS A 242 -3.25 17.53 -4.16
C HIS A 242 -2.87 18.69 -3.24
N GLN A 243 -3.55 18.89 -2.11
CA GLN A 243 -3.13 19.89 -1.12
C GLN A 243 -1.83 19.43 -0.46
N SER A 244 -0.79 20.25 -0.60
CA SER A 244 0.58 19.94 -0.15
C SER A 244 0.84 20.26 1.33
N THR A 245 -0.10 20.90 2.02
CA THR A 245 0.07 21.35 3.41
C THR A 245 -1.19 21.10 4.24
N GLY A 246 -1.01 20.79 5.53
CA GLY A 246 -2.09 20.60 6.49
C GLY A 246 -2.66 19.19 6.56
N SER A 247 -3.88 19.07 7.07
CA SER A 247 -4.61 17.80 7.20
C SER A 247 -5.83 17.77 6.28
N SER A 248 -6.00 16.66 5.55
CA SER A 248 -7.18 16.42 4.72
C SER A 248 -7.88 15.13 5.11
N VAL A 249 -9.20 15.07 4.86
CA VAL A 249 -10.02 13.88 5.02
C VAL A 249 -10.79 13.61 3.73
N ALA A 250 -11.08 12.34 3.46
CA ALA A 250 -11.82 11.94 2.28
C ALA A 250 -12.73 10.74 2.59
N PHE A 251 -13.79 10.58 1.83
CA PHE A 251 -14.65 9.42 1.88
C PHE A 251 -13.98 8.24 1.17
N ASN A 252 -13.64 7.23 1.95
CA ASN A 252 -13.14 5.95 1.47
C ASN A 252 -13.61 4.88 2.45
N VAL A 253 -14.52 4.01 2.03
CA VAL A 253 -15.10 2.97 2.87
C VAL A 253 -14.95 1.62 2.21
N GLN A 254 -14.59 0.62 2.98
CA GLN A 254 -14.23 -0.70 2.47
C GLN A 254 -14.88 -1.81 3.29
N PRO A 255 -15.48 -2.83 2.65
CA PRO A 255 -15.94 -4.03 3.33
C PRO A 255 -14.78 -4.93 3.74
N ARG A 256 -14.97 -5.66 4.82
CA ARG A 256 -14.20 -6.86 5.16
C ARG A 256 -15.06 -8.10 4.98
N ARG A 257 -14.46 -9.20 4.53
CA ARG A 257 -15.16 -10.47 4.40
C ARG A 257 -15.77 -10.96 5.72
N ALA A 258 -15.17 -10.57 6.84
CA ALA A 258 -15.69 -10.83 8.17
C ALA A 258 -16.88 -9.95 8.59
N GLY A 259 -17.29 -8.99 7.75
CA GLY A 259 -18.42 -8.09 7.95
C GLY A 259 -18.08 -6.76 8.61
N GLU A 260 -16.84 -6.50 8.98
CA GLU A 260 -16.42 -5.18 9.47
C GLU A 260 -16.40 -4.17 8.33
N VAL A 261 -16.68 -2.91 8.63
CA VAL A 261 -16.55 -1.79 7.71
C VAL A 261 -15.33 -0.97 8.11
N ILE A 262 -14.42 -0.71 7.16
CA ILE A 262 -13.27 0.15 7.37
C ILE A 262 -13.56 1.51 6.75
N ILE A 263 -13.49 2.55 7.57
CA ILE A 263 -13.74 3.92 7.17
C ILE A 263 -12.40 4.66 7.16
N GLY A 264 -12.08 5.30 6.08
CA GLY A 264 -10.92 6.15 5.83
C GLY A 264 -11.33 7.34 4.95
N ALA A 265 -10.44 8.20 4.61
CA ALA A 265 -9.05 8.22 5.00
C ALA A 265 -8.68 9.65 5.42
N SER A 266 -7.60 9.78 6.16
CA SER A 266 -6.99 11.08 6.42
C SER A 266 -5.54 11.12 5.96
N ARG A 267 -5.02 12.34 5.79
CA ARG A 267 -3.61 12.61 5.49
C ARG A 267 -3.14 13.81 6.30
N GLN A 268 -2.00 13.66 6.95
CA GLN A 268 -1.32 14.71 7.71
C GLN A 268 0.16 14.68 7.39
N PHE A 269 0.74 15.84 7.16
CA PHE A 269 2.17 16.03 6.99
C PHE A 269 2.84 16.36 8.32
N GLY A 270 4.12 15.99 8.48
CA GLY A 270 4.95 16.41 9.60
C GLY A 270 4.62 15.74 10.94
N SER A 271 3.82 14.67 10.96
CA SER A 271 3.57 13.88 12.16
C SER A 271 4.20 12.49 12.02
N GLU A 272 5.04 12.12 12.99
CA GLU A 272 5.77 10.85 13.04
C GLU A 272 5.28 9.93 14.17
N ASP A 273 4.23 10.34 14.90
CA ASP A 273 3.58 9.53 15.92
C ASP A 273 2.36 8.79 15.39
N THR A 274 1.96 7.74 16.08
CA THR A 274 0.77 6.93 15.76
C THR A 274 -0.41 7.19 16.70
N ASN A 275 -0.40 8.30 17.44
CA ASN A 275 -1.52 8.68 18.30
C ASN A 275 -2.74 9.00 17.44
N VAL A 276 -3.89 8.56 17.89
CA VAL A 276 -5.17 8.87 17.24
C VAL A 276 -5.58 10.30 17.60
N GLU A 277 -5.85 11.13 16.60
CA GLU A 277 -6.33 12.49 16.76
C GLU A 277 -7.85 12.53 16.60
N GLU A 278 -8.56 12.74 17.69
CA GLU A 278 -10.02 12.67 17.72
C GLU A 278 -10.69 13.67 16.78
N ASP A 279 -10.13 14.87 16.61
CA ASP A 279 -10.65 15.88 15.67
C ASP A 279 -10.57 15.38 14.21
N ILE A 280 -9.47 14.75 13.83
CA ILE A 280 -9.31 14.17 12.49
C ILE A 280 -10.29 13.02 12.29
N VAL A 281 -10.44 12.16 13.29
CA VAL A 281 -11.39 11.04 13.25
C VAL A 281 -12.81 11.55 13.11
N ARG A 282 -13.20 12.57 13.88
CA ARG A 282 -14.53 13.19 13.76
C ARG A 282 -14.78 13.75 12.36
N ARG A 283 -13.87 14.56 11.81
CA ARG A 283 -13.98 15.12 10.46
C ARG A 283 -14.09 14.01 9.39
N MET A 284 -13.36 12.92 9.57
CA MET A 284 -13.39 11.77 8.67
C MET A 284 -14.74 11.04 8.73
N LEU A 285 -15.28 10.84 9.94
CA LEU A 285 -16.60 10.25 10.16
C LEU A 285 -17.72 11.14 9.61
N ASP A 286 -17.67 12.46 9.87
CA ASP A 286 -18.64 13.43 9.33
C ASP A 286 -18.64 13.39 7.80
N ARG A 287 -17.46 13.29 7.16
CA ARG A 287 -17.37 13.13 5.71
C ARG A 287 -18.00 11.83 5.25
N ALA A 288 -17.75 10.72 5.94
CA ALA A 288 -18.30 9.41 5.60
C ALA A 288 -19.83 9.35 5.78
N VAL A 289 -20.35 9.90 6.88
CA VAL A 289 -21.79 10.01 7.13
C VAL A 289 -22.49 10.88 6.06
N GLY A 290 -21.81 11.89 5.54
CA GLY A 290 -22.30 12.71 4.43
C GLY A 290 -22.57 11.91 3.14
N TYR A 291 -21.87 10.81 2.92
CA TYR A 291 -22.12 9.87 1.81
C TYR A 291 -23.00 8.68 2.21
N MET A 292 -22.86 8.22 3.44
CA MET A 292 -23.57 7.04 3.98
C MET A 292 -24.15 7.34 5.36
N PRO A 293 -25.34 7.95 5.44
CA PRO A 293 -25.95 8.37 6.71
C PRO A 293 -26.08 7.24 7.75
N GLY A 294 -26.28 6.02 7.31
CA GLY A 294 -26.37 4.83 8.18
C GLY A 294 -25.11 4.53 8.99
N LEU A 295 -23.95 5.06 8.61
CA LEU A 295 -22.71 4.91 9.38
C LEU A 295 -22.80 5.50 10.79
N SER A 296 -23.66 6.51 10.99
CA SER A 296 -23.90 7.13 12.32
C SER A 296 -24.50 6.17 13.34
N ASN A 297 -25.11 5.08 12.89
CA ASN A 297 -25.76 4.08 13.73
C ASN A 297 -24.85 2.89 14.06
N LEU A 298 -23.65 2.81 13.47
CA LEU A 298 -22.73 1.70 13.70
C LEU A 298 -22.01 1.87 15.04
N GLU A 299 -22.12 0.84 15.88
CA GLU A 299 -21.54 0.85 17.21
C GLU A 299 -20.11 0.27 17.24
N GLY A 300 -19.39 0.55 18.34
CA GLY A 300 -18.16 -0.11 18.72
C GLY A 300 -16.99 0.10 17.76
N ALA A 301 -16.96 1.25 17.12
CA ALA A 301 -15.87 1.62 16.25
C ALA A 301 -14.55 1.82 17.02
N ARG A 302 -13.44 1.39 16.45
CA ARG A 302 -12.09 1.66 16.95
C ARG A 302 -11.26 2.40 15.92
N ALA A 303 -10.60 3.46 16.35
CA ALA A 303 -9.70 4.21 15.49
C ALA A 303 -8.27 3.66 15.55
N ARG A 304 -7.55 3.80 14.45
CA ARG A 304 -6.12 3.52 14.33
C ARG A 304 -5.45 4.64 13.54
N ALA A 305 -4.18 4.89 13.83
CA ALA A 305 -3.33 5.74 13.02
C ALA A 305 -2.08 4.97 12.58
N GLY A 306 -1.55 5.33 11.43
CA GLY A 306 -0.32 4.76 10.89
C GLY A 306 0.40 5.76 10.01
N ILE A 307 1.69 5.52 9.78
CA ILE A 307 2.55 6.43 9.04
C ILE A 307 2.91 5.80 7.71
N ARG A 308 2.51 6.46 6.62
CA ARG A 308 2.86 6.09 5.25
C ARG A 308 4.23 6.64 4.91
N ALA A 309 4.98 5.90 4.12
CA ALA A 309 6.21 6.35 3.48
C ALA A 309 5.85 7.11 2.19
N ALA A 310 5.95 8.42 2.19
CA ALA A 310 5.63 9.24 1.03
C ALA A 310 6.89 9.73 0.32
N THR A 311 6.78 9.94 -0.98
CA THR A 311 7.80 10.53 -1.86
C THR A 311 7.26 11.80 -2.51
N PRO A 312 8.12 12.73 -2.94
CA PRO A 312 7.68 13.98 -3.57
C PRO A 312 6.80 13.75 -4.82
N ASP A 313 7.17 12.80 -5.67
CA ASP A 313 6.45 12.47 -6.91
C ASP A 313 5.37 11.39 -6.76
N LYS A 314 5.14 10.89 -5.54
CA LYS A 314 4.13 9.87 -5.19
C LYS A 314 4.36 8.49 -5.82
N LEU A 315 5.54 8.23 -6.38
CA LEU A 315 5.95 6.92 -6.87
C LEU A 315 6.91 6.26 -5.88
N PRO A 316 6.88 4.93 -5.73
CA PRO A 316 7.81 4.24 -4.84
C PRO A 316 9.25 4.32 -5.36
N LEU A 317 10.18 4.07 -4.44
CA LEU A 317 11.61 3.94 -4.71
C LEU A 317 11.94 2.44 -4.76
N ILE A 318 12.25 1.91 -5.96
CA ILE A 318 12.48 0.48 -6.19
C ILE A 318 13.78 0.34 -7.01
N GLY A 319 14.82 -0.22 -6.41
CA GLY A 319 16.09 -0.47 -7.08
C GLY A 319 17.31 0.01 -6.33
N GLN A 320 18.46 -0.03 -6.99
CA GLN A 320 19.74 0.34 -6.40
C GLN A 320 19.80 1.83 -6.05
N VAL A 321 20.31 2.11 -4.87
CA VAL A 321 20.47 3.49 -4.37
C VAL A 321 21.77 4.08 -4.89
N SER A 322 21.70 5.30 -5.44
CA SER A 322 22.90 5.99 -5.96
C SER A 322 23.94 6.24 -4.86
N GLY A 323 25.19 6.04 -5.19
CA GLY A 323 26.31 6.20 -4.26
C GLY A 323 26.58 4.99 -3.39
N TYR A 324 25.84 3.89 -3.58
CA TYR A 324 26.04 2.62 -2.91
C TYR A 324 26.11 1.48 -3.92
N ASP A 325 27.01 0.53 -3.67
CA ASP A 325 27.19 -0.62 -4.54
C ASP A 325 26.19 -1.76 -4.25
N ARG A 326 25.76 -1.88 -2.98
CA ARG A 326 24.97 -3.03 -2.50
C ARG A 326 23.66 -2.65 -1.83
N ILE A 327 23.31 -1.35 -1.74
CA ILE A 327 22.06 -0.92 -1.12
C ILE A 327 20.97 -0.74 -2.19
N PHE A 328 19.84 -1.34 -1.92
CA PHE A 328 18.61 -1.23 -2.71
C PHE A 328 17.47 -0.65 -1.86
N ALA A 329 16.61 0.12 -2.46
CA ALA A 329 15.40 0.66 -1.82
C ALA A 329 14.16 -0.11 -2.28
N ALA A 330 13.23 -0.35 -1.35
CA ALA A 330 11.86 -0.83 -1.59
C ALA A 330 10.91 -0.10 -0.63
N THR A 331 10.64 1.18 -0.89
CA THR A 331 9.91 2.06 0.02
C THR A 331 9.20 3.20 -0.72
N GLY A 332 8.56 4.13 -0.01
CA GLY A 332 7.95 5.32 -0.63
C GLY A 332 6.61 5.07 -1.30
N HIS A 333 5.92 4.00 -0.96
CA HIS A 333 4.68 3.57 -1.62
C HIS A 333 3.45 4.39 -1.27
N GLU A 334 3.56 5.41 -0.43
CA GLU A 334 2.44 6.23 0.02
C GLU A 334 1.35 5.34 0.68
N GLY A 335 0.11 5.38 0.17
CA GLY A 335 -0.99 4.53 0.61
C GLY A 335 -1.17 3.23 -0.20
N LEU A 336 -0.30 2.95 -1.17
CA LEU A 336 -0.45 1.84 -2.12
C LEU A 336 0.49 0.64 -1.87
N GLY A 337 1.25 0.64 -0.77
CA GLY A 337 2.23 -0.42 -0.50
C GLY A 337 1.63 -1.82 -0.45
N ILE A 338 0.36 -1.96 -0.04
CA ILE A 338 -0.34 -3.23 -0.06
C ILE A 338 -0.64 -3.65 -1.51
N THR A 339 -1.23 -2.76 -2.29
CA THR A 339 -1.48 -2.99 -3.72
C THR A 339 -0.19 -3.38 -4.43
N THR A 340 0.87 -2.57 -4.28
CA THR A 340 2.06 -2.63 -5.14
C THR A 340 3.16 -3.56 -4.65
N SER A 341 3.03 -4.19 -3.47
CA SER A 341 4.10 -5.02 -2.89
C SER A 341 4.56 -6.18 -3.78
N PRO A 342 3.70 -6.95 -4.50
CA PRO A 342 4.21 -8.02 -5.35
C PRO A 342 5.02 -7.51 -6.56
N ALA A 343 4.53 -6.46 -7.23
CA ALA A 343 5.25 -5.88 -8.36
C ALA A 343 6.55 -5.21 -7.90
N THR A 344 6.54 -4.51 -6.77
CA THR A 344 7.76 -3.95 -6.16
C THR A 344 8.82 -5.02 -5.95
N ALA A 345 8.44 -6.12 -5.33
CA ALA A 345 9.37 -7.22 -5.04
C ALA A 345 9.91 -7.86 -6.33
N ARG A 346 9.05 -8.09 -7.31
CA ARG A 346 9.44 -8.65 -8.61
C ARG A 346 10.41 -7.72 -9.35
N LEU A 347 10.08 -6.43 -9.50
CA LEU A 347 10.94 -5.44 -10.17
C LEU A 347 12.31 -5.29 -9.48
N LEU A 348 12.31 -5.31 -8.14
CA LEU A 348 13.54 -5.23 -7.36
C LEU A 348 14.45 -6.42 -7.65
N VAL A 349 13.91 -7.64 -7.53
CA VAL A 349 14.68 -8.88 -7.72
C VAL A 349 15.15 -9.03 -9.16
N ASP A 350 14.29 -8.71 -10.15
CA ASP A 350 14.68 -8.72 -11.55
C ASP A 350 15.83 -7.74 -11.81
N GLY A 351 15.79 -6.55 -11.20
CA GLY A 351 16.87 -5.56 -11.27
C GLY A 351 18.17 -6.04 -10.61
N MET A 352 18.07 -6.63 -9.43
CA MET A 352 19.23 -7.18 -8.71
C MET A 352 19.94 -8.31 -9.47
N LEU A 353 19.17 -9.12 -10.21
CA LEU A 353 19.66 -10.29 -10.93
C LEU A 353 19.90 -10.03 -12.43
N GLY A 354 19.74 -8.79 -12.90
CA GLY A 354 19.91 -8.43 -14.30
C GLY A 354 18.91 -9.09 -15.25
N ARG A 355 17.70 -9.42 -14.74
CA ARG A 355 16.61 -10.01 -15.53
C ARG A 355 15.77 -8.95 -16.21
N GLU A 356 15.13 -9.31 -17.31
CA GLU A 356 14.10 -8.49 -17.95
C GLU A 356 12.88 -8.40 -17.04
N SER A 357 12.28 -7.21 -16.96
CA SER A 357 11.10 -6.94 -16.14
C SER A 357 9.86 -6.80 -17.01
N ALA A 358 8.69 -7.21 -16.49
CA ALA A 358 7.41 -7.17 -17.21
C ALA A 358 6.92 -5.73 -17.48
N ILE A 359 7.36 -4.75 -16.70
CA ILE A 359 7.11 -3.32 -16.90
C ILE A 359 8.42 -2.55 -16.74
N ALA A 360 8.48 -1.33 -17.27
CA ALA A 360 9.65 -0.44 -17.16
C ALA A 360 10.00 -0.18 -15.69
N ARG A 361 11.29 -0.23 -15.33
CA ARG A 361 11.78 0.02 -13.97
C ARG A 361 12.17 1.48 -13.72
N GLU A 362 12.54 2.17 -14.78
CA GLU A 362 13.10 3.53 -14.76
C GLU A 362 12.23 4.52 -13.96
N PRO A 363 10.89 4.50 -14.08
CA PRO A 363 10.03 5.42 -13.32
C PRO A 363 10.09 5.25 -11.79
N TYR A 364 10.60 4.11 -11.30
CA TYR A 364 10.60 3.78 -9.87
C TYR A 364 12.02 3.78 -9.27
N LEU A 365 13.06 3.99 -10.07
CA LEU A 365 14.43 4.01 -9.56
C LEU A 365 14.61 5.10 -8.52
N PRO A 366 15.44 4.88 -7.48
CA PRO A 366 15.75 5.89 -6.46
C PRO A 366 16.38 7.17 -7.00
N VAL A 367 16.97 7.10 -8.18
CA VAL A 367 17.45 8.28 -8.93
C VAL A 367 16.61 8.45 -10.18
N ARG A 368 15.81 9.50 -10.21
CA ARG A 368 14.99 9.90 -11.36
C ARG A 368 14.75 11.42 -11.34
N GLU A 369 14.60 12.04 -12.48
CA GLU A 369 14.51 13.49 -12.63
C GLU A 369 13.42 14.15 -11.78
N ARG A 370 12.28 13.48 -11.62
CA ARG A 370 11.11 13.99 -10.84
C ARG A 370 11.31 14.05 -9.32
N LEU A 371 12.43 13.53 -8.79
CA LEU A 371 12.77 13.66 -7.38
C LEU A 371 13.56 14.93 -7.06
N ALA A 372 14.04 15.63 -8.10
CA ALA A 372 14.90 16.81 -7.97
C ALA A 372 14.11 18.14 -7.97
N GLU A 373 12.80 18.10 -8.24
CA GLU A 373 11.87 19.24 -8.19
C GLU A 373 11.14 19.32 -6.83
#